data_0a5b4f9ed1c376110ca848fc86cfaec9
#
_entry.id   0a5b4f9ed1c376110ca848fc86cfaec9
#
_cell.length_a   1.000
_cell.length_b   1.000
_cell.length_c   1.000
_cell.angle_alpha   90.00
_cell.angle_beta   90.00
_cell.angle_gamma   90.00
#
_symmetry.space_group_name_H-M   'P 1'
#
loop_
_entity.id
_entity.type
_entity.pdbx_description
1 polymer ?
#
loop_
_entity_poly.entity_id
_entity_poly.type
_entity_poly.pdbx_seq_one_letter_code
_entity_poly.pdbx_strand_id
1 'polypeptide(L)' 'MDDMHEKMGQMKMSGDVDHDFVMLMKSHHQGAIEMAQMEVDSGKDAAAIKSAKKIISAQKKEIAAFDDWLSKHPMK' A
#
# COMPACT_ATOMS: atom_id res chain seq x y z
N MET A 1 -2.76 10.29 17.88
CA MET A 1 -2.41 10.95 16.66
C MET A 1 -1.91 10.01 15.61
N ASP A 2 -2.35 10.24 14.49
CA ASP A 2 -2.22 9.34 13.39
C ASP A 2 -1.15 9.86 12.42
N ASP A 3 -0.02 9.20 12.37
CA ASP A 3 1.09 9.59 11.49
C ASP A 3 0.65 9.60 10.02
N MET A 4 -0.26 8.73 9.66
CA MET A 4 -0.80 8.67 8.32
C MET A 4 -1.53 9.95 7.97
N HIS A 5 -2.31 10.46 8.89
CA HIS A 5 -3.05 11.69 8.71
C HIS A 5 -2.08 12.87 8.51
N GLU A 6 -1.01 12.90 9.28
CA GLU A 6 0.01 13.93 9.13
C GLU A 6 0.71 13.84 7.79
N LYS A 7 1.02 12.63 7.35
CA LYS A 7 1.66 12.42 6.04
C LYS A 7 0.77 12.90 4.90
N MET A 8 -0.53 12.66 4.99
CA MET A 8 -1.46 13.14 3.99
C MET A 8 -1.48 14.67 3.95
N GLY A 9 -1.46 15.30 5.11
CA GLY A 9 -1.45 16.76 5.18
C GLY A 9 -0.18 17.38 4.64
N GLN A 10 0.93 16.65 4.67
CA GLN A 10 2.23 17.11 4.19
C GLN A 10 2.47 16.76 2.73
N MET A 11 1.70 15.85 2.18
CA MET A 11 1.87 15.38 0.83
C MET A 11 1.49 16.47 -0.17
N LYS A 12 2.38 16.71 -1.13
CA LYS A 12 2.09 17.69 -2.16
C LYS A 12 1.13 17.06 -3.17
N MET A 13 -0.05 17.64 -3.27
CA MET A 13 -1.09 17.16 -4.17
C MET A 13 -0.84 17.67 -5.58
N SER A 14 -1.12 16.82 -6.55
CA SER A 14 -0.91 17.13 -7.95
C SER A 14 -2.03 17.95 -8.57
N GLY A 15 -3.18 18.03 -7.90
CA GLY A 15 -4.38 18.61 -8.45
C GLY A 15 -5.31 17.60 -9.09
N ASP A 16 -4.85 16.38 -9.26
CA ASP A 16 -5.65 15.25 -9.76
C ASP A 16 -5.94 14.32 -8.60
N VAL A 17 -7.16 14.42 -8.07
CA VAL A 17 -7.55 13.67 -6.87
C VAL A 17 -7.44 12.16 -7.08
N ASP A 18 -7.87 11.68 -8.24
CA ASP A 18 -7.83 10.24 -8.52
C ASP A 18 -6.40 9.73 -8.57
N HIS A 19 -5.52 10.47 -9.23
CA HIS A 19 -4.11 10.12 -9.33
C HIS A 19 -3.45 10.10 -7.95
N ASP A 20 -3.71 11.14 -7.18
CA ASP A 20 -3.13 11.26 -5.83
C ASP A 20 -3.62 10.13 -4.92
N PHE A 21 -4.91 9.78 -5.02
CA PHE A 21 -5.46 8.68 -4.24
C PHE A 21 -4.76 7.36 -4.57
N VAL A 22 -4.61 7.07 -5.85
CA VAL A 22 -3.98 5.80 -6.27
C VAL A 22 -2.52 5.75 -5.83
N MET A 23 -1.78 6.84 -5.98
CA MET A 23 -0.39 6.90 -5.55
C MET A 23 -0.25 6.69 -4.03
N LEU A 24 -1.11 7.34 -3.26
CA LEU A 24 -1.09 7.22 -1.81
C LEU A 24 -1.43 5.79 -1.38
N MET A 25 -2.47 5.22 -1.95
CA MET A 25 -2.89 3.86 -1.60
C MET A 25 -1.84 2.83 -2.01
N LYS A 26 -1.19 3.02 -3.15
CA LYS A 26 -0.11 2.13 -3.57
C LYS A 26 1.03 2.13 -2.54
N SER A 27 1.42 3.31 -2.07
CA SER A 27 2.44 3.44 -1.03
C SER A 27 2.04 2.72 0.25
N HIS A 28 0.78 2.87 0.63
CA HIS A 28 0.20 2.22 1.79
C HIS A 28 0.28 0.70 1.69
N HIS A 29 -0.10 0.18 0.53
CA HIS A 29 -0.10 -1.26 0.30
C HIS A 29 1.31 -1.82 0.32
N GLN A 30 2.27 -1.06 -0.20
CA GLN A 30 3.69 -1.46 -0.14
C GLN A 30 4.18 -1.54 1.31
N GLY A 31 3.78 -0.57 2.14
CA GLY A 31 4.12 -0.60 3.56
C GLY A 31 3.50 -1.79 4.29
N ALA A 32 2.27 -2.15 3.93
CA ALA A 32 1.61 -3.31 4.52
C ALA A 32 2.34 -4.61 4.14
N ILE A 33 2.83 -4.71 2.92
CA ILE A 33 3.63 -5.87 2.49
C ILE A 33 4.91 -5.98 3.31
N GLU A 34 5.59 -4.87 3.52
CA GLU A 34 6.83 -4.86 4.30
C GLU A 34 6.58 -5.34 5.73
N MET A 35 5.53 -4.85 6.37
CA MET A 35 5.17 -5.27 7.72
C MET A 35 4.80 -6.75 7.77
N ALA A 36 4.01 -7.19 6.80
CA ALA A 36 3.60 -8.60 6.73
C ALA A 36 4.81 -9.51 6.48
N GLN A 37 5.76 -9.05 5.68
CA GLN A 37 6.98 -9.81 5.42
C GLN A 37 7.81 -9.96 6.70
N MET A 38 7.86 -8.94 7.53
CA MET A 38 8.53 -9.04 8.84
C MET A 38 7.90 -10.11 9.71
N GLU A 39 6.57 -10.20 9.69
CA GLU A 39 5.86 -11.23 10.45
C GLU A 39 6.22 -12.64 9.92
N VAL A 40 6.26 -12.80 8.60
CA VAL A 40 6.61 -14.09 7.99
C VAL A 40 8.04 -14.50 8.36
N ASP A 41 8.96 -13.53 8.34
CA ASP A 41 10.39 -13.82 8.57
C ASP A 41 10.72 -14.02 10.03
N SER A 42 10.06 -13.31 10.94
CA SER A 42 10.45 -13.26 12.34
C SER A 42 9.34 -13.61 13.33
N GLY A 43 8.10 -13.74 12.86
CA GLY A 43 6.98 -14.04 13.72
C GLY A 43 7.03 -15.46 14.25
N LYS A 44 6.30 -15.72 15.34
CA LYS A 44 6.28 -17.01 15.98
C LYS A 44 4.91 -17.65 16.03
N ASP A 45 3.86 -16.85 15.84
CA ASP A 45 2.50 -17.38 15.87
C ASP A 45 2.09 -17.87 14.48
N ALA A 46 1.75 -19.15 14.39
CA ALA A 46 1.41 -19.76 13.11
C ALA A 46 0.21 -19.10 12.42
N ALA A 47 -0.80 -18.73 13.20
CA ALA A 47 -1.98 -18.08 12.63
C ALA A 47 -1.66 -16.68 12.09
N ALA A 48 -0.84 -15.93 12.81
CA ALA A 48 -0.42 -14.59 12.37
C ALA A 48 0.44 -14.67 11.11
N ILE A 49 1.35 -15.65 11.04
CA ILE A 49 2.20 -15.84 9.86
C ILE A 49 1.34 -16.20 8.66
N LYS A 50 0.36 -17.08 8.83
CA LYS A 50 -0.56 -17.45 7.75
C LYS A 50 -1.34 -16.25 7.25
N SER A 51 -1.84 -15.41 8.17
CA SER A 51 -2.55 -14.18 7.82
C SER A 51 -1.64 -13.22 7.06
N ALA A 52 -0.39 -13.09 7.50
CA ALA A 52 0.57 -12.22 6.84
C ALA A 52 0.83 -12.65 5.41
N LYS A 53 0.93 -13.95 5.16
CA LYS A 53 1.12 -14.46 3.80
C LYS A 53 -0.07 -14.12 2.90
N LYS A 54 -1.29 -14.22 3.43
CA LYS A 54 -2.49 -13.86 2.69
C LYS A 54 -2.52 -12.36 2.37
N ILE A 55 -2.12 -11.54 3.33
CA ILE A 55 -2.07 -10.10 3.16
C ILE A 55 -1.07 -9.74 2.05
N ILE A 56 0.10 -10.34 2.05
CA ILE A 56 1.11 -10.10 1.01
C ILE A 56 0.53 -10.39 -0.37
N SER A 57 -0.11 -11.53 -0.54
CA SER A 57 -0.70 -11.90 -1.81
C SER A 57 -1.78 -10.93 -2.26
N ALA A 58 -2.68 -10.57 -1.35
CA ALA A 58 -3.78 -9.64 -1.65
C ALA A 58 -3.26 -8.25 -1.99
N GLN A 59 -2.29 -7.75 -1.23
CA GLN A 59 -1.75 -6.42 -1.44
C GLN A 59 -0.99 -6.33 -2.77
N LYS A 60 -0.27 -7.39 -3.15
CA LYS A 60 0.42 -7.43 -4.44
C LYS A 60 -0.54 -7.33 -5.61
N LYS A 61 -1.69 -7.99 -5.51
CA LYS A 61 -2.73 -7.91 -6.55
C LYS A 61 -3.30 -6.50 -6.66
N GLU A 62 -3.52 -5.85 -5.52
CA GLU A 62 -4.05 -4.49 -5.51
C GLU A 62 -3.03 -3.49 -6.08
N ILE A 63 -1.76 -3.67 -5.74
CA ILE A 63 -0.71 -2.82 -6.30
C ILE A 63 -0.64 -2.97 -7.82
N ALA A 64 -0.75 -4.19 -8.32
CA ALA A 64 -0.77 -4.43 -9.75
C ALA A 64 -1.94 -3.73 -10.43
N ALA A 65 -3.11 -3.72 -9.78
CA ALA A 65 -4.28 -3.02 -10.28
C ALA A 65 -4.05 -1.50 -10.30
N PHE A 66 -3.41 -0.96 -9.26
CA PHE A 66 -3.07 0.46 -9.23
C PHE A 66 -2.07 0.81 -10.33
N ASP A 67 -1.07 -0.02 -10.55
CA ASP A 67 -0.09 0.21 -11.61
C ASP A 67 -0.76 0.19 -12.99
N ASP A 68 -1.69 -0.72 -13.20
CA ASP A 68 -2.45 -0.78 -14.45
C ASP A 68 -3.26 0.49 -14.64
N TRP A 69 -3.95 0.93 -13.59
CA TRP A 69 -4.73 2.17 -13.64
C TRP A 69 -3.84 3.36 -13.98
N LEU A 70 -2.67 3.45 -13.31
CA LEU A 70 -1.73 4.55 -13.54
C LEU A 70 -1.22 4.58 -14.97
N SER A 71 -1.01 3.41 -15.57
CA SER A 71 -0.53 3.33 -16.95
C SER A 71 -1.56 3.83 -17.94
N LYS A 72 -2.84 3.73 -17.59
CA LYS A 72 -3.95 4.17 -18.44
C LYS A 72 -4.40 5.60 -18.16
N HIS A 73 -3.90 6.19 -17.08
CA HIS A 73 -4.28 7.54 -16.65
C HIS A 73 -3.03 8.36 -16.33
N PRO A 74 -2.17 8.58 -17.33
CA PRO A 74 -0.94 9.32 -17.09
C PRO A 74 -1.24 10.74 -16.67
N MET A 75 -0.43 11.27 -15.76
CA MET A 75 -0.55 12.64 -15.31
C MET A 75 -0.07 13.57 -16.41
N LYS A 76 -0.82 14.63 -16.66
CA LYS A 76 -0.46 15.62 -17.68
C LYS A 76 0.59 16.60 -17.20
#